data_5d10be7066238fabd6b9cce2c22e477d
#
_entry.id   5d10be7066238fabd6b9cce2c22e477d
#
_cell.length_a   1.000
_cell.length_b   1.000
_cell.length_c   1.000
_cell.angle_alpha   90.00
_cell.angle_beta   90.00
_cell.angle_gamma   90.00
#
_symmetry.space_group_name_H-M   'P 1'
#
loop_
_entity.id
_entity.type
_entity.pdbx_description
1 polymer ?
#
loop_
_entity_poly.entity_id
_entity_poly.type
_entity_poly.pdbx_seq_one_letter_code
_entity_poly.pdbx_strand_id
1 'polypeptide(L)'
;DPALDTALILIDLGAGKQRLGGSIFGQVTGQMGNECPDLETPALMRSFVAVIGELLAAQQILAYHDRSDGGLYVTLAEMAFAGHCGVAINLDMLTIDPHAADVGGFNIRPAQMAVQRNELAVKALFNEELGAVIQVRAQHRDEVLARLRAHGLSTCSHVIGKPSAQDDIALYQDGKCIYRAARTELQQIWSETSLNMASLRDDPACAQEAFDAIAAPLDSKLEVHTSFDPAEDIVAPFINSGARPALAVLR
;
A
#
# COMPACT_ATOMS: atom_id res chain seq x y z
N ASP A 1 -4.38 11.98 -8.23
CA ASP A 1 -5.49 12.89 -8.54
C ASP A 1 -6.80 12.13 -8.31
N PRO A 2 -7.58 12.49 -7.26
CA PRO A 2 -8.86 11.83 -6.95
C PRO A 2 -9.96 12.08 -8.00
N ALA A 3 -9.77 13.04 -8.91
CA ALA A 3 -10.69 13.27 -10.04
C ALA A 3 -10.53 12.21 -11.14
N LEU A 4 -9.41 11.48 -11.17
CA LEU A 4 -9.22 10.37 -12.10
C LEU A 4 -9.96 9.13 -11.58
N ASP A 5 -10.77 8.50 -12.44
CA ASP A 5 -11.37 7.21 -12.12
C ASP A 5 -10.29 6.13 -12.15
N THR A 6 -9.91 5.68 -10.97
CA THR A 6 -8.83 4.72 -10.76
C THR A 6 -9.24 3.64 -9.75
N ALA A 7 -8.54 2.53 -9.76
CA ALA A 7 -8.71 1.43 -8.82
C ALA A 7 -7.39 1.11 -8.12
N LEU A 8 -7.48 0.69 -6.87
CA LEU A 8 -6.38 0.11 -6.10
C LEU A 8 -6.49 -1.41 -6.14
N ILE A 9 -5.40 -2.06 -6.52
CA ILE A 9 -5.30 -3.52 -6.60
C ILE A 9 -4.21 -3.96 -5.63
N LEU A 10 -4.58 -4.80 -4.66
CA LEU A 10 -3.64 -5.53 -3.81
C LEU A 10 -3.18 -6.78 -4.56
N ILE A 11 -1.88 -7.00 -4.60
CA ILE A 11 -1.26 -8.26 -5.03
C ILE A 11 -0.67 -8.90 -3.77
N ASP A 12 -1.31 -9.96 -3.28
CA ASP A 12 -0.98 -10.65 -2.03
C ASP A 12 -0.24 -11.98 -2.31
N LEU A 13 1.07 -11.99 -2.17
CA LEU A 13 1.89 -13.19 -2.39
C LEU A 13 1.80 -14.21 -1.24
N GLY A 14 1.23 -13.81 -0.10
CA GLY A 14 0.87 -14.71 0.99
C GLY A 14 -0.32 -15.62 0.68
N ALA A 15 -1.00 -15.38 -0.46
CA ALA A 15 -2.14 -16.17 -0.94
C ALA A 15 -3.24 -16.37 0.13
N GLY A 16 -3.54 -15.31 0.87
CA GLY A 16 -4.59 -15.28 1.88
C GLY A 16 -4.19 -15.88 3.25
N LYS A 17 -2.92 -16.23 3.47
CA LYS A 17 -2.46 -16.76 4.77
C LYS A 17 -2.55 -15.74 5.90
N GLN A 18 -2.30 -14.47 5.61
CA GLN A 18 -2.46 -13.35 6.54
C GLN A 18 -1.77 -13.59 7.89
N ARG A 19 -0.51 -14.06 7.86
CA ARG A 19 0.28 -14.35 9.05
C ARG A 19 0.76 -13.08 9.73
N LEU A 20 0.61 -12.98 11.04
CA LEU A 20 0.96 -11.81 11.85
C LEU A 20 2.25 -11.98 12.67
N GLY A 21 2.87 -13.17 12.64
CA GLY A 21 4.06 -13.43 13.44
C GLY A 21 5.22 -12.53 13.06
N GLY A 22 5.86 -11.91 14.06
CA GLY A 22 6.98 -11.00 13.88
C GLY A 22 6.64 -9.62 13.35
N SER A 23 5.37 -9.34 13.03
CA SER A 23 4.93 -8.06 12.48
C SER A 23 5.03 -6.91 13.49
N ILE A 24 5.02 -5.67 12.99
CA ILE A 24 4.90 -4.45 13.82
C ILE A 24 3.63 -4.51 14.68
N PHE A 25 2.51 -5.02 14.13
CA PHE A 25 1.29 -5.24 14.90
C PHE A 25 1.54 -6.15 16.12
N GLY A 26 2.25 -7.26 15.93
CA GLY A 26 2.65 -8.15 17.02
C GLY A 26 3.53 -7.46 18.05
N GLN A 27 4.47 -6.61 17.63
CA GLN A 27 5.35 -5.85 18.51
C GLN A 27 4.58 -4.85 19.37
N VAL A 28 3.74 -4.00 18.78
CA VAL A 28 2.99 -2.96 19.51
C VAL A 28 1.92 -3.53 20.43
N THR A 29 1.40 -4.72 20.14
CA THR A 29 0.42 -5.40 21.01
C THR A 29 1.08 -6.33 22.03
N GLY A 30 2.41 -6.53 21.97
CA GLY A 30 3.14 -7.48 22.81
C GLY A 30 2.82 -8.95 22.52
N GLN A 31 2.33 -9.26 21.32
CA GLN A 31 1.91 -10.60 20.89
C GLN A 31 2.63 -10.99 19.60
N MET A 32 3.88 -11.41 19.72
CA MET A 32 4.76 -11.67 18.56
C MET A 32 4.24 -12.73 17.59
N GLY A 33 3.43 -13.69 18.05
CA GLY A 33 2.94 -14.80 17.22
C GLY A 33 4.04 -15.77 16.78
N ASN A 34 3.63 -16.90 16.22
CA ASN A 34 4.55 -17.97 15.79
C ASN A 34 4.56 -18.17 14.27
N GLU A 35 3.54 -17.67 13.57
CA GLU A 35 3.40 -17.81 12.11
C GLU A 35 3.86 -16.53 11.44
N CYS A 36 5.10 -16.54 10.94
CA CYS A 36 5.67 -15.39 10.22
C CYS A 36 5.37 -15.49 8.72
N PRO A 37 5.24 -14.33 8.04
CA PRO A 37 5.24 -14.27 6.58
C PRO A 37 6.45 -14.98 5.98
N ASP A 38 6.24 -15.67 4.87
CA ASP A 38 7.30 -16.36 4.13
C ASP A 38 6.94 -16.47 2.65
N LEU A 39 7.94 -16.63 1.82
CA LEU A 39 7.78 -16.87 0.39
C LEU A 39 7.56 -18.37 0.14
N GLU A 40 6.31 -18.77 -0.03
CA GLU A 40 5.91 -20.17 -0.25
C GLU A 40 6.52 -20.76 -1.52
N THR A 41 6.60 -19.98 -2.57
CA THR A 41 7.06 -20.42 -3.89
C THR A 41 7.88 -19.35 -4.58
N PRO A 42 9.18 -19.56 -4.81
CA PRO A 42 10.02 -18.60 -5.55
C PRO A 42 9.49 -18.26 -6.96
N ALA A 43 8.74 -19.19 -7.58
CA ALA A 43 8.10 -18.95 -8.88
C ALA A 43 7.07 -17.82 -8.80
N LEU A 44 6.32 -17.71 -7.69
CA LEU A 44 5.33 -16.66 -7.47
C LEU A 44 5.98 -15.27 -7.47
N MET A 45 7.12 -15.12 -6.79
CA MET A 45 7.89 -13.87 -6.78
C MET A 45 8.41 -13.53 -8.18
N ARG A 46 8.91 -14.51 -8.94
CA ARG A 46 9.35 -14.27 -10.32
C ARG A 46 8.21 -13.79 -11.21
N SER A 47 7.03 -14.41 -11.09
CA SER A 47 5.83 -13.98 -11.80
C SER A 47 5.42 -12.55 -11.44
N PHE A 48 5.47 -12.23 -10.15
CA PHE A 48 5.17 -10.89 -9.66
C PHE A 48 6.13 -9.85 -10.25
N VAL A 49 7.44 -10.05 -10.14
CA VAL A 49 8.44 -9.11 -10.69
C VAL A 49 8.28 -8.96 -12.21
N ALA A 50 8.04 -10.06 -12.93
CA ALA A 50 7.85 -10.02 -14.37
C ALA A 50 6.62 -9.18 -14.77
N VAL A 51 5.46 -9.44 -14.16
CA VAL A 51 4.23 -8.70 -14.50
C VAL A 51 4.29 -7.24 -14.09
N ILE A 52 4.92 -6.90 -12.95
CA ILE A 52 5.12 -5.50 -12.56
C ILE A 52 6.01 -4.79 -13.60
N GLY A 53 7.10 -5.41 -14.05
CA GLY A 53 7.94 -4.87 -15.13
C GLY A 53 7.19 -4.63 -16.44
N GLU A 54 6.32 -5.56 -16.83
CA GLU A 54 5.47 -5.41 -18.02
C GLU A 54 4.46 -4.26 -17.88
N LEU A 55 3.81 -4.16 -16.73
CA LEU A 55 2.82 -3.11 -16.44
C LEU A 55 3.46 -1.72 -16.40
N LEU A 56 4.68 -1.60 -15.83
CA LEU A 56 5.46 -0.36 -15.83
C LEU A 56 5.87 0.03 -17.25
N ALA A 57 6.40 -0.91 -18.02
CA ALA A 57 6.76 -0.66 -19.43
C ALA A 57 5.56 -0.23 -20.28
N ALA A 58 4.37 -0.75 -19.98
CA ALA A 58 3.11 -0.38 -20.62
C ALA A 58 2.48 0.92 -20.05
N GLN A 59 3.12 1.57 -19.08
CA GLN A 59 2.60 2.77 -18.37
C GLN A 59 1.18 2.58 -17.80
N GLN A 60 0.87 1.38 -17.32
CA GLN A 60 -0.43 1.04 -16.75
C GLN A 60 -0.49 1.22 -15.25
N ILE A 61 0.65 1.34 -14.57
CA ILE A 61 0.74 1.64 -13.13
C ILE A 61 0.88 3.15 -12.94
N LEU A 62 -0.03 3.75 -12.17
CA LEU A 62 -0.02 5.16 -11.80
C LEU A 62 0.70 5.42 -10.49
N ALA A 63 0.58 4.49 -9.54
CA ALA A 63 1.28 4.48 -8.27
C ALA A 63 1.52 3.03 -7.83
N TYR A 64 2.58 2.82 -7.08
CA TYR A 64 3.01 1.53 -6.57
C TYR A 64 3.57 1.69 -5.17
N HIS A 65 3.23 0.78 -4.29
CA HIS A 65 3.83 0.68 -2.95
C HIS A 65 3.91 -0.78 -2.51
N ASP A 66 5.07 -1.20 -2.03
CA ASP A 66 5.23 -2.51 -1.41
C ASP A 66 4.39 -2.62 -0.14
N ARG A 67 3.80 -3.79 0.11
CA ARG A 67 3.31 -4.07 1.45
C ARG A 67 4.52 -4.39 2.34
N SER A 68 4.74 -3.56 3.34
CA SER A 68 5.89 -3.60 4.24
C SER A 68 5.45 -3.55 5.70
N ASP A 69 6.28 -2.97 6.56
CA ASP A 69 6.02 -2.81 8.00
C ASP A 69 4.67 -2.15 8.26
N GLY A 70 3.87 -2.74 9.15
CA GLY A 70 2.50 -2.30 9.43
C GLY A 70 1.44 -2.78 8.45
N GLY A 71 1.82 -3.56 7.43
CA GLY A 71 0.94 -4.26 6.51
C GLY A 71 0.16 -3.35 5.56
N LEU A 72 -0.98 -3.86 5.08
CA LEU A 72 -1.81 -3.17 4.10
C LEU A 72 -2.30 -1.80 4.58
N TYR A 73 -2.62 -1.67 5.88
CA TYR A 73 -3.13 -0.40 6.42
C TYR A 73 -2.10 0.72 6.29
N VAL A 74 -0.85 0.47 6.69
CA VAL A 74 0.23 1.46 6.60
C VAL A 74 0.59 1.73 5.14
N THR A 75 0.68 0.71 4.30
CA THR A 75 0.87 0.87 2.84
C THR A 75 -0.14 1.86 2.24
N LEU A 76 -1.43 1.70 2.54
CA LEU A 76 -2.48 2.58 2.04
C LEU A 76 -2.40 3.99 2.65
N ALA A 77 -2.04 4.10 3.92
CA ALA A 77 -1.84 5.38 4.59
C ALA A 77 -0.68 6.16 3.95
N GLU A 78 0.46 5.52 3.73
CA GLU A 78 1.63 6.14 3.09
C GLU A 78 1.35 6.54 1.64
N MET A 79 0.62 5.74 0.87
CA MET A 79 0.14 6.11 -0.46
C MET A 79 -0.78 7.35 -0.40
N ALA A 80 -1.67 7.42 0.60
CA ALA A 80 -2.55 8.57 0.81
C ALA A 80 -1.77 9.82 1.22
N PHE A 81 -0.74 9.69 2.07
CA PHE A 81 0.16 10.78 2.47
C PHE A 81 0.89 11.35 1.25
N ALA A 82 1.49 10.48 0.44
CA ALA A 82 2.21 10.89 -0.78
C ALA A 82 1.28 11.51 -1.83
N GLY A 83 0.04 11.02 -1.93
CA GLY A 83 -0.95 11.50 -2.89
C GLY A 83 -1.72 12.73 -2.43
N HIS A 84 -1.60 13.15 -1.16
CA HIS A 84 -2.42 14.18 -0.53
C HIS A 84 -3.92 14.00 -0.83
N CYS A 85 -4.41 12.77 -0.73
CA CYS A 85 -5.81 12.42 -0.96
C CYS A 85 -6.24 11.30 -0.02
N GLY A 86 -7.55 11.16 0.17
CA GLY A 86 -8.07 10.04 0.94
C GLY A 86 -8.12 8.74 0.14
N VAL A 87 -8.48 7.66 0.82
CA VAL A 87 -8.72 6.35 0.22
C VAL A 87 -9.97 5.71 0.83
N ALA A 88 -10.77 5.05 0.00
CA ALA A 88 -11.92 4.26 0.40
C ALA A 88 -11.65 2.78 0.05
N ILE A 89 -11.57 1.94 1.06
CA ILE A 89 -11.15 0.54 0.94
C ILE A 89 -12.28 -0.39 1.40
N ASN A 90 -12.55 -1.40 0.62
CA ASN A 90 -13.48 -2.48 0.95
C ASN A 90 -12.69 -3.74 1.32
N LEU A 91 -12.93 -4.26 2.51
CA LEU A 91 -12.26 -5.44 3.06
C LEU A 91 -13.00 -6.75 2.79
N ASP A 92 -14.19 -6.72 2.19
CA ASP A 92 -15.04 -7.91 2.06
C ASP A 92 -14.31 -9.08 1.40
N MET A 93 -13.58 -8.82 0.31
CA MET A 93 -12.84 -9.87 -0.41
C MET A 93 -11.63 -10.41 0.38
N LEU A 94 -11.09 -9.64 1.32
CA LEU A 94 -9.94 -10.01 2.13
C LEU A 94 -10.34 -10.72 3.43
N THR A 95 -11.63 -10.68 3.78
CA THR A 95 -12.18 -11.23 5.02
C THR A 95 -13.11 -12.43 4.77
N ILE A 96 -13.00 -13.05 3.59
CA ILE A 96 -13.67 -14.31 3.30
C ILE A 96 -12.91 -15.43 4.02
N ASP A 97 -13.59 -16.12 4.93
CA ASP A 97 -13.02 -17.33 5.55
C ASP A 97 -13.12 -18.50 4.55
N PRO A 98 -11.98 -19.01 4.04
CA PRO A 98 -11.99 -20.13 3.12
C PRO A 98 -12.57 -21.41 3.75
N HIS A 99 -12.58 -21.51 5.09
CA HIS A 99 -13.10 -22.66 5.82
C HIS A 99 -14.57 -22.50 6.25
N ALA A 100 -15.17 -21.31 6.06
CA ALA A 100 -16.57 -21.08 6.46
C ALA A 100 -17.57 -21.97 5.71
N ALA A 101 -17.21 -22.48 4.53
CA ALA A 101 -18.02 -23.39 3.75
C ALA A 101 -18.03 -24.85 4.29
N ASP A 102 -16.98 -25.26 5.00
CA ASP A 102 -16.80 -26.63 5.49
C ASP A 102 -17.41 -26.84 6.89
N VAL A 103 -17.57 -25.77 7.66
CA VAL A 103 -18.22 -25.84 8.97
C VAL A 103 -19.70 -25.63 8.74
N GLY A 104 -20.47 -26.72 8.73
CA GLY A 104 -21.93 -26.70 8.53
C GLY A 104 -22.58 -25.57 9.32
N GLY A 105 -22.84 -24.46 8.64
CA GLY A 105 -23.09 -23.12 9.17
C GLY A 105 -24.41 -22.93 9.94
N PHE A 106 -25.04 -23.99 10.40
CA PHE A 106 -26.31 -23.95 11.12
C PHE A 106 -26.16 -23.64 12.63
N ASN A 107 -24.93 -23.63 13.18
CA ASN A 107 -24.72 -23.50 14.64
C ASN A 107 -23.83 -22.32 15.06
N ILE A 108 -23.38 -21.45 14.16
CA ILE A 108 -22.56 -20.29 14.54
C ILE A 108 -23.47 -19.13 14.89
N ARG A 109 -23.38 -18.63 16.12
CA ARG A 109 -24.15 -17.46 16.57
C ARG A 109 -23.69 -16.20 15.81
N PRO A 110 -24.59 -15.26 15.43
CA PRO A 110 -24.22 -14.02 14.74
C PRO A 110 -23.09 -13.23 15.42
N ALA A 111 -23.05 -13.22 16.76
CA ALA A 111 -21.97 -12.58 17.52
C ALA A 111 -20.61 -13.25 17.32
N GLN A 112 -20.54 -14.56 17.17
CA GLN A 112 -19.28 -15.28 16.89
C GLN A 112 -18.81 -15.02 15.47
N MET A 113 -19.71 -14.94 14.50
CA MET A 113 -19.39 -14.56 13.12
C MET A 113 -18.81 -13.14 13.07
N ALA A 114 -19.38 -12.19 13.82
CA ALA A 114 -18.88 -10.82 13.86
C ALA A 114 -17.47 -10.74 14.46
N VAL A 115 -17.20 -11.48 15.55
CA VAL A 115 -15.85 -11.55 16.15
C VAL A 115 -14.85 -12.14 15.16
N GLN A 116 -15.18 -13.25 14.52
CA GLN A 116 -14.31 -13.90 13.53
C GLN A 116 -14.01 -12.99 12.34
N ARG A 117 -15.00 -12.24 11.86
CA ARG A 117 -14.79 -11.27 10.76
C ARG A 117 -13.91 -10.10 11.17
N ASN A 118 -14.04 -9.61 12.40
CA ASN A 118 -13.14 -8.57 12.92
C ASN A 118 -11.69 -9.07 13.03
N GLU A 119 -11.48 -10.30 13.47
CA GLU A 119 -10.16 -10.93 13.50
C GLU A 119 -9.56 -11.06 12.10
N LEU A 120 -10.36 -11.47 11.13
CA LEU A 120 -9.93 -11.54 9.71
C LEU A 120 -9.60 -10.14 9.17
N ALA A 121 -10.38 -9.10 9.53
CA ALA A 121 -10.10 -7.73 9.12
C ALA A 121 -8.76 -7.24 9.69
N VAL A 122 -8.49 -7.50 10.98
CA VAL A 122 -7.20 -7.18 11.61
C VAL A 122 -6.06 -7.92 10.91
N LYS A 123 -6.21 -9.21 10.64
CA LYS A 123 -5.21 -10.01 9.91
C LYS A 123 -4.98 -9.45 8.50
N ALA A 124 -6.04 -9.13 7.76
CA ALA A 124 -5.93 -8.60 6.41
C ALA A 124 -5.21 -7.23 6.37
N LEU A 125 -5.45 -6.37 7.37
CA LEU A 125 -4.90 -5.03 7.43
C LEU A 125 -3.44 -4.99 7.88
N PHE A 126 -3.04 -5.85 8.83
CA PHE A 126 -1.77 -5.74 9.54
C PHE A 126 -0.79 -6.88 9.29
N ASN A 127 -1.13 -7.84 8.41
CA ASN A 127 -0.13 -8.82 8.00
C ASN A 127 0.91 -8.19 7.06
N GLU A 128 2.14 -8.62 7.21
CA GLU A 128 3.30 -8.18 6.44
C GLU A 128 3.72 -9.24 5.41
N GLU A 129 2.74 -9.99 4.88
CA GLU A 129 2.98 -10.91 3.76
C GLU A 129 3.53 -10.14 2.57
N LEU A 130 4.41 -10.78 1.79
CA LEU A 130 4.96 -10.17 0.58
C LEU A 130 3.85 -9.75 -0.39
N GLY A 131 4.05 -8.63 -1.05
CA GLY A 131 3.07 -8.11 -2.02
C GLY A 131 3.17 -6.61 -2.21
N ALA A 132 2.22 -6.06 -2.94
CA ALA A 132 2.16 -4.62 -3.22
C ALA A 132 0.74 -4.14 -3.47
N VAL A 133 0.54 -2.84 -3.33
CA VAL A 133 -0.65 -2.14 -3.81
C VAL A 133 -0.27 -1.33 -5.05
N ILE A 134 -1.02 -1.51 -6.13
CA ILE A 134 -0.88 -0.72 -7.34
C ILE A 134 -2.13 0.10 -7.61
N GLN A 135 -1.95 1.31 -8.11
CA GLN A 135 -3.04 2.15 -8.63
C GLN A 135 -3.04 2.08 -10.15
N VAL A 136 -4.20 1.83 -10.73
CA VAL A 136 -4.40 1.73 -12.17
C VAL A 136 -5.60 2.56 -12.61
N ARG A 137 -5.66 3.02 -13.87
CA ARG A 137 -6.87 3.64 -14.43
C ARG A 137 -8.01 2.62 -14.46
N ALA A 138 -9.21 3.02 -14.09
CA ALA A 138 -10.38 2.13 -14.07
C ALA A 138 -10.62 1.48 -15.44
N GLN A 139 -10.40 2.20 -16.52
CA GLN A 139 -10.52 1.68 -17.89
C GLN A 139 -9.53 0.56 -18.23
N HIS A 140 -8.38 0.49 -17.56
CA HIS A 140 -7.35 -0.54 -17.77
C HIS A 140 -7.40 -1.65 -16.73
N ARG A 141 -8.27 -1.55 -15.71
CA ARG A 141 -8.36 -2.50 -14.59
C ARG A 141 -8.48 -3.95 -15.07
N ASP A 142 -9.40 -4.20 -15.98
CA ASP A 142 -9.69 -5.57 -16.42
C ASP A 142 -8.55 -6.16 -17.27
N GLU A 143 -7.85 -5.32 -18.04
CA GLU A 143 -6.65 -5.70 -18.77
C GLU A 143 -5.51 -6.05 -17.81
N VAL A 144 -5.29 -5.21 -16.78
CA VAL A 144 -4.27 -5.46 -15.75
C VAL A 144 -4.57 -6.75 -15.00
N LEU A 145 -5.83 -6.99 -14.60
CA LEU A 145 -6.23 -8.24 -13.96
C LEU A 145 -6.05 -9.45 -14.89
N ALA A 146 -6.26 -9.30 -16.19
CA ALA A 146 -6.01 -10.37 -17.16
C ALA A 146 -4.50 -10.68 -17.27
N ARG A 147 -3.63 -9.68 -17.23
CA ARG A 147 -2.16 -9.88 -17.21
C ARG A 147 -1.71 -10.57 -15.92
N LEU A 148 -2.19 -10.12 -14.76
CA LEU A 148 -1.92 -10.78 -13.47
C LEU A 148 -2.35 -12.25 -13.51
N ARG A 149 -3.51 -12.55 -14.10
CA ARG A 149 -3.99 -13.93 -14.30
C ARG A 149 -3.07 -14.74 -15.22
N ALA A 150 -2.60 -14.17 -16.31
CA ALA A 150 -1.70 -14.83 -17.24
C ALA A 150 -0.37 -15.23 -16.58
N HIS A 151 0.08 -14.46 -15.58
CA HIS A 151 1.24 -14.76 -14.75
C HIS A 151 0.94 -15.66 -13.54
N GLY A 152 -0.27 -16.22 -13.44
CA GLY A 152 -0.65 -17.13 -12.35
C GLY A 152 -0.98 -16.44 -11.03
N LEU A 153 -1.21 -15.12 -11.03
CA LEU A 153 -1.49 -14.30 -9.83
C LEU A 153 -2.99 -14.03 -9.62
N SER A 154 -3.87 -14.78 -10.26
CA SER A 154 -5.32 -14.54 -10.20
C SER A 154 -5.87 -14.59 -8.77
N THR A 155 -5.44 -15.57 -7.98
CA THR A 155 -5.88 -15.76 -6.59
C THR A 155 -5.20 -14.81 -5.61
N CYS A 156 -4.13 -14.14 -6.06
CA CYS A 156 -3.35 -13.19 -5.27
C CYS A 156 -3.78 -11.74 -5.52
N SER A 157 -4.66 -11.46 -6.49
CA SER A 157 -4.94 -10.11 -6.96
C SER A 157 -6.38 -9.70 -6.64
N HIS A 158 -6.53 -8.63 -5.85
CA HIS A 158 -7.82 -8.17 -5.35
C HIS A 158 -8.00 -6.68 -5.60
N VAL A 159 -9.12 -6.28 -6.22
CA VAL A 159 -9.50 -4.86 -6.27
C VAL A 159 -10.04 -4.50 -4.90
N ILE A 160 -9.34 -3.62 -4.18
CA ILE A 160 -9.63 -3.32 -2.78
C ILE A 160 -10.28 -1.96 -2.56
N GLY A 161 -10.24 -1.06 -3.53
CA GLY A 161 -10.81 0.27 -3.36
C GLY A 161 -10.33 1.27 -4.39
N LYS A 162 -10.38 2.53 -4.01
CA LYS A 162 -9.96 3.66 -4.84
C LYS A 162 -9.58 4.89 -4.00
N PRO A 163 -8.79 5.83 -4.56
CA PRO A 163 -8.62 7.16 -3.98
C PRO A 163 -9.94 7.89 -3.82
N SER A 164 -10.00 8.76 -2.83
CA SER A 164 -11.17 9.57 -2.48
C SER A 164 -10.79 11.06 -2.45
N ALA A 165 -11.72 11.92 -2.88
CA ALA A 165 -11.58 13.37 -2.72
C ALA A 165 -11.78 13.82 -1.25
N GLN A 166 -12.35 12.98 -0.41
CA GLN A 166 -12.39 13.20 1.04
C GLN A 166 -11.00 12.94 1.60
N ASP A 167 -10.48 13.84 2.40
CA ASP A 167 -9.12 13.74 2.95
C ASP A 167 -9.10 12.82 4.19
N ASP A 168 -9.56 11.57 3.98
CA ASP A 168 -9.64 10.56 5.03
C ASP A 168 -9.28 9.16 4.53
N ILE A 169 -8.92 8.28 5.45
CA ILE A 169 -8.77 6.85 5.22
C ILE A 169 -10.02 6.17 5.78
N ALA A 170 -10.84 5.61 4.88
CA ALA A 170 -12.10 4.97 5.22
C ALA A 170 -12.07 3.48 4.86
N LEU A 171 -12.34 2.63 5.85
CA LEU A 171 -12.42 1.18 5.69
C LEU A 171 -13.87 0.72 5.78
N TYR A 172 -14.27 -0.10 4.83
CA TYR A 172 -15.63 -0.64 4.72
C TYR A 172 -15.64 -2.15 4.81
N GLN A 173 -16.63 -2.68 5.50
CA GLN A 173 -16.93 -4.10 5.56
C GLN A 173 -18.46 -4.28 5.61
N ASP A 174 -19.02 -5.22 4.85
CA ASP A 174 -20.46 -5.45 4.74
C ASP A 174 -21.26 -4.17 4.41
N GLY A 175 -20.70 -3.31 3.55
CA GLY A 175 -21.29 -2.02 3.19
C GLY A 175 -21.31 -0.97 4.30
N LYS A 176 -20.69 -1.23 5.44
CA LYS A 176 -20.57 -0.29 6.58
C LYS A 176 -19.17 0.25 6.68
N CYS A 177 -19.05 1.55 6.97
CA CYS A 177 -17.77 2.13 7.37
C CYS A 177 -17.45 1.66 8.79
N ILE A 178 -16.39 0.84 8.92
CA ILE A 178 -15.92 0.29 10.20
C ILE A 178 -14.81 1.11 10.84
N TYR A 179 -14.12 1.92 10.03
CA TYR A 179 -13.06 2.81 10.48
C TYR A 179 -12.97 4.03 9.57
N ARG A 180 -12.68 5.19 10.16
CA ARG A 180 -12.42 6.43 9.42
C ARG A 180 -11.51 7.33 10.25
N ALA A 181 -10.45 7.85 9.64
CA ALA A 181 -9.57 8.84 10.26
C ALA A 181 -9.10 9.86 9.22
N ALA A 182 -8.85 11.09 9.65
CA ALA A 182 -8.30 12.12 8.79
C ALA A 182 -6.88 11.74 8.34
N ARG A 183 -6.58 11.89 7.04
CA ARG A 183 -5.24 11.63 6.50
C ARG A 183 -4.18 12.49 7.19
N THR A 184 -4.47 13.77 7.41
CA THR A 184 -3.55 14.72 8.05
C THR A 184 -3.21 14.32 9.47
N GLU A 185 -4.19 13.87 10.26
CA GLU A 185 -3.98 13.38 11.62
C GLU A 185 -3.06 12.15 11.64
N LEU A 186 -3.33 11.18 10.78
CA LEU A 186 -2.50 9.98 10.65
C LEU A 186 -1.09 10.30 10.17
N GLN A 187 -0.94 11.25 9.24
CA GLN A 187 0.36 11.67 8.74
C GLN A 187 1.17 12.43 9.81
N GLN A 188 0.51 13.22 10.65
CA GLN A 188 1.16 13.85 11.81
C GLN A 188 1.65 12.81 12.81
N ILE A 189 0.83 11.80 13.15
CA ILE A 189 1.25 10.69 14.03
C ILE A 189 2.46 9.96 13.42
N TRP A 190 2.42 9.66 12.12
CA TRP A 190 3.53 9.00 11.41
C TRP A 190 4.81 9.85 11.41
N SER A 191 4.68 11.18 11.31
CA SER A 191 5.80 12.13 11.23
C SER A 191 6.35 12.57 12.60
N GLU A 192 5.68 12.27 13.72
CA GLU A 192 6.04 12.77 15.05
C GLU A 192 7.48 12.41 15.46
N THR A 193 7.90 11.17 15.20
CA THR A 193 9.28 10.75 15.50
C THR A 193 10.29 11.55 14.68
N SER A 194 10.02 11.81 13.41
CA SER A 194 10.88 12.61 12.55
C SER A 194 10.95 14.07 12.99
N LEU A 195 9.82 14.64 13.44
CA LEU A 195 9.78 15.97 14.04
C LEU A 195 10.69 16.05 15.28
N ASN A 196 10.55 15.09 16.19
CA ASN A 196 11.34 15.06 17.42
C ASN A 196 12.85 14.94 17.13
N MET A 197 13.24 14.11 16.17
CA MET A 197 14.62 13.97 15.74
C MET A 197 15.14 15.24 15.04
N ALA A 198 14.36 15.83 14.14
CA ALA A 198 14.72 17.07 13.44
C ALA A 198 14.89 18.22 14.44
N SER A 199 14.01 18.35 15.42
CA SER A 199 14.09 19.39 16.46
C SER A 199 15.33 19.30 17.34
N LEU A 200 15.94 18.10 17.46
CA LEU A 200 17.21 17.92 18.19
C LEU A 200 18.44 18.23 17.32
N ARG A 201 18.32 18.08 16.00
CA ARG A 201 19.44 18.22 15.06
C ARG A 201 19.49 19.58 14.37
N ASP A 202 18.32 20.09 13.99
CA ASP A 202 18.13 21.26 13.15
C ASP A 202 17.52 22.43 13.96
N ASP A 203 17.09 23.50 13.30
CA ASP A 203 16.33 24.57 13.94
C ASP A 203 14.93 24.05 14.34
N PRO A 204 14.58 24.06 15.64
CA PRO A 204 13.28 23.51 16.10
C PRO A 204 12.08 24.25 15.54
N ALA A 205 12.19 25.57 15.25
CA ALA A 205 11.09 26.35 14.68
C ALA A 205 10.83 25.91 13.23
N CYS A 206 11.88 25.72 12.43
CA CYS A 206 11.74 25.21 11.06
C CYS A 206 11.19 23.78 11.04
N ALA A 207 11.64 22.92 11.97
CA ALA A 207 11.11 21.57 12.09
C ALA A 207 9.59 21.57 12.42
N GLN A 208 9.17 22.47 13.31
CA GLN A 208 7.76 22.63 13.67
C GLN A 208 6.93 23.18 12.50
N GLU A 209 7.42 24.17 11.77
CA GLU A 209 6.75 24.70 10.57
C GLU A 209 6.53 23.61 9.51
N ALA A 210 7.53 22.76 9.26
CA ALA A 210 7.42 21.64 8.34
C ALA A 210 6.36 20.62 8.77
N PHE A 211 6.27 20.37 10.07
CA PHE A 211 5.25 19.48 10.63
C PHE A 211 3.84 20.09 10.55
N ASP A 212 3.68 21.36 10.87
CA ASP A 212 2.39 22.06 10.80
C ASP A 212 1.88 22.14 9.36
N ALA A 213 2.78 22.23 8.38
CA ALA A 213 2.44 22.22 6.96
C ALA A 213 1.73 20.94 6.49
N ILE A 214 1.83 19.82 7.22
CA ILE A 214 1.08 18.58 6.93
C ILE A 214 -0.43 18.84 6.93
N ALA A 215 -0.92 19.67 7.85
CA ALA A 215 -2.32 20.00 8.00
C ALA A 215 -2.74 21.24 7.18
N ALA A 216 -1.77 21.94 6.59
CA ALA A 216 -2.05 23.14 5.80
C ALA A 216 -2.76 22.81 4.48
N PRO A 217 -3.65 23.67 3.99
CA PRO A 217 -4.20 23.52 2.65
C PRO A 217 -3.10 23.53 1.58
N LEU A 218 -3.29 22.75 0.52
CA LEU A 218 -2.33 22.62 -0.60
C LEU A 218 -2.07 23.90 -1.40
N ASP A 219 -2.67 25.04 -1.02
CA ASP A 219 -2.59 26.29 -1.75
C ASP A 219 -1.23 27.02 -1.66
N SER A 220 -0.35 26.59 -0.78
CA SER A 220 1.02 27.15 -0.66
C SER A 220 2.00 26.41 -1.59
N LYS A 221 1.71 26.40 -2.88
CA LYS A 221 2.56 25.68 -3.84
C LYS A 221 3.85 26.46 -4.10
N LEU A 222 4.99 25.82 -3.82
CA LEU A 222 6.24 26.19 -4.44
C LEU A 222 6.18 25.77 -5.91
N GLU A 223 6.15 26.75 -6.81
CA GLU A 223 6.25 26.49 -8.25
C GLU A 223 7.72 26.29 -8.62
N VAL A 224 8.04 25.12 -9.15
CA VAL A 224 9.38 24.81 -9.62
C VAL A 224 9.49 25.09 -11.12
N HIS A 225 10.38 25.99 -11.48
CA HIS A 225 10.75 26.25 -12.87
C HIS A 225 12.12 25.65 -13.16
N THR A 226 12.18 24.70 -14.09
CA THR A 226 13.44 24.15 -14.55
C THR A 226 13.99 24.98 -15.70
N SER A 227 15.31 25.21 -15.72
CA SER A 227 16.01 25.87 -16.86
C SER A 227 16.40 24.89 -17.97
N PHE A 228 16.03 23.62 -17.85
CA PHE A 228 16.28 22.53 -18.78
C PHE A 228 14.99 21.76 -19.04
N ASP A 229 14.93 21.03 -20.13
CA ASP A 229 13.81 20.11 -20.44
C ASP A 229 13.96 18.83 -19.61
N PRO A 230 13.08 18.56 -18.63
CA PRO A 230 13.16 17.34 -17.83
C PRO A 230 12.84 16.06 -18.64
N ALA A 231 12.26 16.18 -19.83
CA ALA A 231 12.01 15.06 -20.73
C ALA A 231 13.22 14.71 -21.61
N GLU A 232 14.25 15.55 -21.64
CA GLU A 232 15.48 15.27 -22.38
C GLU A 232 16.26 14.13 -21.73
N ASP A 233 16.44 13.03 -22.45
CA ASP A 233 17.26 11.91 -22.02
C ASP A 233 18.75 12.18 -22.34
N ILE A 234 19.41 12.90 -21.45
CA ILE A 234 20.85 13.22 -21.58
C ILE A 234 21.75 11.98 -21.49
N VAL A 235 21.22 10.85 -21.01
CA VAL A 235 21.96 9.59 -20.84
C VAL A 235 21.86 8.71 -22.08
N ALA A 236 20.85 8.90 -22.90
CA ALA A 236 20.63 8.09 -24.11
C ALA A 236 21.87 7.91 -25.00
N PRO A 237 22.73 8.93 -25.27
CA PRO A 237 23.93 8.78 -26.07
C PRO A 237 24.98 7.84 -25.45
N PHE A 238 24.92 7.63 -24.15
CA PHE A 238 25.89 6.82 -23.38
C PHE A 238 25.39 5.41 -23.08
N ILE A 239 24.07 5.15 -23.23
CA ILE A 239 23.49 3.82 -23.10
C ILE A 239 24.02 2.95 -24.23
N ASN A 240 24.51 1.76 -23.89
CA ASN A 240 25.13 0.81 -24.84
C ASN A 240 26.51 1.22 -25.42
N SER A 241 27.16 2.24 -24.89
CA SER A 241 28.54 2.59 -25.28
C SER A 241 29.58 1.51 -24.93
N GLY A 242 29.18 0.50 -24.14
CA GLY A 242 30.09 -0.54 -23.60
C GLY A 242 30.96 -0.07 -22.44
N ALA A 243 31.01 1.23 -22.15
CA ALA A 243 31.73 1.76 -21.00
C ALA A 243 31.03 1.36 -19.71
N ARG A 244 31.79 0.78 -18.77
CA ARG A 244 31.30 0.39 -17.43
C ARG A 244 32.19 1.01 -16.39
N PRO A 245 31.99 2.30 -16.04
CA PRO A 245 32.78 2.96 -15.01
C PRO A 245 32.60 2.26 -13.65
N ALA A 246 33.68 2.18 -12.88
CA ALA A 246 33.61 1.65 -11.54
C ALA A 246 32.92 2.68 -10.63
N LEU A 247 31.92 2.25 -9.88
CA LEU A 247 31.21 3.05 -8.89
C LEU A 247 31.54 2.52 -7.49
N ALA A 248 32.01 3.42 -6.62
CA ALA A 248 32.15 3.11 -5.20
C ALA A 248 30.85 3.46 -4.48
N VAL A 249 30.24 2.47 -3.83
CA VAL A 249 29.07 2.66 -2.99
C VAL A 249 29.53 2.62 -1.54
N LEU A 250 29.41 3.75 -0.83
CA LEU A 250 29.61 3.81 0.62
C LEU A 250 28.31 3.36 1.30
N ARG A 251 28.46 2.46 2.28
CA ARG A 251 27.34 1.86 3.02
C ARG A 251 27.32 2.44 4.41
#